data_433d1b16220e1ecc4088dea19582e4ed
#
_entry.id   433d1b16220e1ecc4088dea19582e4ed
#
_cell.length_a   1.000
_cell.length_b   1.000
_cell.length_c   1.000
_cell.angle_alpha   90.00
_cell.angle_beta   90.00
_cell.angle_gamma   90.00
#
_symmetry.space_group_name_H-M   'P 1'
#
loop_
_entity.id
_entity.type
_entity.pdbx_description
1 polymer ?
#
loop_
_entity_poly.entity_id
_entity_poly.type
_entity_poly.pdbx_seq_one_letter_code
_entity_poly.pdbx_strand_id
1 'polypeptide(L)'
;MVCPFCLHKKTSVYNSRKTAKLNATWRRRRCEACGREFTTRESADTESILRVGTTKRTVPYSRAKLTISILSVSDHRADHGEAAYWLADTIEQKLYRHAAGANNTVTKHSIMNEVLEALKRFDTAAYVKYLTRYSPNLDARTLKKHLK
;
A
#
# COMPACT_ATOMS: atom_id res chain seq x y z
N MET A 1 7.85 -8.39 22.74
CA MET A 1 8.34 -8.72 21.37
C MET A 1 9.73 -9.28 21.48
N VAL A 2 10.03 -10.32 20.73
CA VAL A 2 11.35 -10.98 20.71
C VAL A 2 12.36 -10.14 19.93
N CYS A 3 13.60 -10.09 20.41
CA CYS A 3 14.69 -9.42 19.71
C CYS A 3 15.07 -10.17 18.42
N PRO A 4 15.13 -9.50 17.24
CA PRO A 4 15.46 -10.17 15.98
C PRO A 4 16.96 -10.59 15.88
N PHE A 5 17.82 -10.11 16.79
CA PHE A 5 19.27 -10.38 16.75
C PHE A 5 19.70 -11.51 17.64
N CYS A 6 19.09 -11.66 18.83
CA CYS A 6 19.53 -12.67 19.82
C CYS A 6 18.36 -13.49 20.38
N LEU A 7 17.15 -13.31 19.87
CA LEU A 7 15.92 -14.02 20.23
C LEU A 7 15.53 -13.87 21.72
N HIS A 8 16.12 -12.93 22.43
CA HIS A 8 15.73 -12.64 23.82
C HIS A 8 14.29 -12.11 23.88
N LYS A 9 13.51 -12.56 24.86
CA LYS A 9 12.06 -12.30 24.95
C LYS A 9 11.71 -10.88 25.39
N LYS A 10 12.62 -10.19 26.12
CA LYS A 10 12.36 -8.86 26.66
C LYS A 10 13.01 -7.76 25.84
N THR A 11 12.20 -6.79 25.42
CA THR A 11 12.64 -5.58 24.73
C THR A 11 11.83 -4.40 25.25
N SER A 12 12.48 -3.28 25.50
CA SER A 12 11.86 -2.03 25.94
C SER A 12 11.61 -1.10 24.75
N VAL A 13 10.56 -0.28 24.84
CA VAL A 13 10.28 0.80 23.88
C VAL A 13 10.80 2.10 24.50
N TYR A 14 11.75 2.75 23.85
CA TYR A 14 12.29 4.02 24.34
C TYR A 14 11.88 5.23 23.50
N ASN A 15 11.36 5.02 22.28
CA ASN A 15 10.79 6.07 21.45
C ASN A 15 9.58 5.55 20.68
N SER A 16 8.55 6.40 20.53
CA SER A 16 7.33 6.07 19.80
C SER A 16 6.86 7.29 19.02
N ARG A 17 6.60 7.12 17.71
CA ARG A 17 6.12 8.19 16.83
C ARG A 17 4.88 7.73 16.09
N LYS A 18 3.80 8.50 16.21
CA LYS A 18 2.58 8.30 15.42
C LYS A 18 2.73 8.98 14.07
N THR A 19 2.40 8.28 13.01
CA THR A 19 2.34 8.82 11.65
C THR A 19 0.87 8.90 11.22
N ALA A 20 0.25 10.06 11.43
CA ALA A 20 -1.18 10.25 11.14
C ALA A 20 -1.53 9.96 9.67
N LYS A 21 -0.63 10.30 8.74
CA LYS A 21 -0.83 10.04 7.31
C LYS A 21 -0.96 8.55 6.98
N LEU A 22 -0.26 7.69 7.69
CA LEU A 22 -0.19 6.25 7.44
C LEU A 22 -0.98 5.42 8.47
N ASN A 23 -1.71 6.06 9.38
CA ASN A 23 -2.40 5.39 10.48
C ASN A 23 -1.52 4.31 11.14
N ALA A 24 -0.28 4.65 11.41
CA ALA A 24 0.74 3.74 11.91
C ALA A 24 1.50 4.35 13.08
N THR A 25 1.99 3.49 13.95
CA THR A 25 2.88 3.86 15.05
C THR A 25 4.23 3.18 14.87
N TRP A 26 5.30 3.97 14.76
CA TRP A 26 6.67 3.49 14.75
C TRP A 26 7.21 3.48 16.15
N ARG A 27 7.82 2.35 16.58
CA ARG A 27 8.40 2.20 17.91
C ARG A 27 9.85 1.78 17.78
N ARG A 28 10.74 2.57 18.40
CA ARG A 28 12.13 2.20 18.54
C ARG A 28 12.30 1.38 19.82
N ARG A 29 12.90 0.21 19.67
CA ARG A 29 13.07 -0.77 20.75
C ARG A 29 14.53 -1.06 20.99
N ARG A 30 14.86 -1.36 22.24
CA ARG A 30 16.18 -1.84 22.66
C ARG A 30 16.02 -3.20 23.32
N CYS A 31 16.89 -4.13 23.00
CA CYS A 31 16.96 -5.45 23.64
C CYS A 31 17.62 -5.33 25.00
N GLU A 32 17.04 -5.94 26.04
CA GLU A 32 17.60 -5.93 27.39
C GLU A 32 18.82 -6.83 27.53
N ALA A 33 19.01 -7.84 26.65
CA ALA A 33 20.15 -8.77 26.71
C ALA A 33 21.32 -8.31 25.84
N CYS A 34 21.11 -8.01 24.54
CA CYS A 34 22.22 -7.68 23.63
C CYS A 34 22.38 -6.18 23.39
N GLY A 35 21.52 -5.32 23.94
CA GLY A 35 21.57 -3.87 23.80
C GLY A 35 21.24 -3.33 22.40
N ARG A 36 21.11 -4.19 21.37
CA ARG A 36 20.83 -3.77 20.01
C ARG A 36 19.47 -3.14 19.87
N GLU A 37 19.41 -2.17 18.96
CA GLU A 37 18.20 -1.41 18.68
C GLU A 37 17.56 -1.85 17.37
N PHE A 38 16.23 -1.81 17.31
CA PHE A 38 15.46 -2.08 16.09
C PHE A 38 14.15 -1.31 16.11
N THR A 39 13.57 -1.12 14.94
CA THR A 39 12.30 -0.41 14.77
C THR A 39 11.20 -1.41 14.48
N THR A 40 10.03 -1.19 15.07
CA THR A 40 8.79 -1.91 14.75
C THR A 40 7.76 -0.93 14.25
N ARG A 41 6.89 -1.39 13.36
CA ARG A 41 5.72 -0.66 12.88
C ARG A 41 4.47 -1.41 13.33
N GLU A 42 3.54 -0.68 13.93
CA GLU A 42 2.20 -1.13 14.26
C GLU A 42 1.23 -0.35 13.36
N SER A 43 0.41 -1.03 12.61
CA SER A 43 -0.61 -0.46 11.73
C SER A 43 -1.84 -1.36 11.72
N ALA A 44 -3.00 -0.80 11.36
CA ALA A 44 -4.19 -1.62 11.14
C ALA A 44 -3.93 -2.65 10.02
N ASP A 45 -4.44 -3.85 10.21
CA ASP A 45 -4.41 -4.88 9.18
C ASP A 45 -5.55 -4.62 8.18
N THR A 46 -5.19 -3.96 7.07
CA THR A 46 -6.13 -3.58 6.03
C THR A 46 -6.74 -4.79 5.30
N GLU A 47 -6.02 -5.92 5.22
CA GLU A 47 -6.52 -7.13 4.58
C GLU A 47 -7.66 -7.78 5.37
N SER A 48 -7.64 -7.68 6.70
CA SER A 48 -8.71 -8.18 7.56
C SER A 48 -9.97 -7.31 7.51
N ILE A 49 -9.83 -6.03 7.18
CA ILE A 49 -10.90 -5.02 7.26
C ILE A 49 -11.55 -4.79 5.89
N LEU A 50 -10.75 -4.59 4.83
CA LEU A 50 -11.24 -4.22 3.52
C LEU A 50 -11.79 -5.39 2.73
N ARG A 51 -12.90 -5.14 2.02
CA ARG A 51 -13.53 -6.06 1.09
C ARG A 51 -13.57 -5.46 -0.30
N VAL A 52 -13.44 -6.27 -1.32
CA VAL A 52 -13.59 -5.85 -2.73
C VAL A 52 -14.92 -6.33 -3.25
N GLY A 53 -15.80 -5.37 -3.57
CA GLY A 53 -17.09 -5.65 -4.21
C GLY A 53 -16.91 -6.00 -5.68
N THR A 54 -17.58 -7.06 -6.11
CA THR A 54 -17.78 -7.44 -7.51
C THR A 54 -19.27 -7.44 -7.82
N THR A 55 -19.66 -7.60 -9.08
CA THR A 55 -21.08 -7.65 -9.48
C THR A 55 -21.87 -8.79 -8.82
N LYS A 56 -21.19 -9.85 -8.38
CA LYS A 56 -21.84 -11.06 -7.84
C LYS A 56 -21.54 -11.32 -6.35
N ARG A 57 -20.42 -10.84 -5.84
CA ARG A 57 -19.97 -11.15 -4.46
C ARG A 57 -18.94 -10.13 -3.97
N THR A 58 -18.68 -10.15 -2.67
CA THR A 58 -17.52 -9.49 -2.05
C THR A 58 -16.43 -10.51 -1.77
N VAL A 59 -15.18 -10.13 -2.00
CA VAL A 59 -14.00 -10.96 -1.70
C VAL A 59 -13.06 -10.20 -0.77
N PRO A 60 -12.21 -10.89 0.01
CA PRO A 60 -11.18 -10.21 0.78
C PRO A 60 -10.30 -9.33 -0.10
N TYR A 61 -9.92 -8.17 0.41
CA TYR A 61 -8.88 -7.35 -0.19
C TYR A 61 -7.54 -8.07 -0.07
N SER A 62 -6.59 -7.82 -0.96
CA SER A 62 -5.23 -8.35 -0.88
C SER A 62 -4.21 -7.29 -1.24
N ARG A 63 -3.39 -6.91 -0.25
CA ARG A 63 -2.26 -6.02 -0.40
C ARG A 63 -1.24 -6.58 -1.38
N ALA A 64 -1.00 -7.88 -1.34
CA ALA A 64 -0.08 -8.55 -2.27
C ALA A 64 -0.47 -8.32 -3.73
N LYS A 65 -1.76 -8.46 -4.07
CA LYS A 65 -2.27 -8.19 -5.43
C LYS A 65 -2.07 -6.73 -5.83
N LEU A 66 -2.33 -5.78 -4.93
CA LEU A 66 -2.11 -4.36 -5.19
C LEU A 66 -0.62 -4.10 -5.45
N THR A 67 0.26 -4.55 -4.55
CA THR A 67 1.71 -4.36 -4.67
C THR A 67 2.27 -4.96 -5.96
N ILE A 68 1.87 -6.20 -6.32
CA ILE A 68 2.27 -6.86 -7.55
C ILE A 68 1.80 -6.08 -8.78
N SER A 69 0.57 -5.52 -8.77
CA SER A 69 0.06 -4.74 -9.89
C SER A 69 0.89 -3.47 -10.14
N ILE A 70 1.33 -2.79 -9.08
CA ILE A 70 2.21 -1.62 -9.16
C ILE A 70 3.61 -2.04 -9.60
N LEU A 71 4.17 -3.08 -8.99
CA LEU A 71 5.49 -3.62 -9.29
C LEU A 71 5.62 -3.98 -10.78
N SER A 72 4.59 -4.60 -11.35
CA SER A 72 4.58 -5.07 -12.74
C SER A 72 4.63 -3.96 -13.81
N VAL A 73 4.46 -2.71 -13.42
CA VAL A 73 4.55 -1.54 -14.31
C VAL A 73 5.72 -0.61 -13.99
N SER A 74 6.42 -0.88 -12.90
CA SER A 74 7.54 -0.07 -12.40
C SER A 74 8.91 -0.73 -12.65
N ASP A 75 8.98 -1.75 -13.47
CA ASP A 75 10.16 -2.58 -13.78
C ASP A 75 11.36 -1.80 -14.35
N HIS A 76 11.13 -0.63 -14.93
CA HIS A 76 12.17 0.27 -15.44
C HIS A 76 12.92 1.03 -14.34
N ARG A 77 12.47 0.98 -13.09
CA ARG A 77 13.08 1.69 -11.95
C ARG A 77 14.00 0.77 -11.16
N ALA A 78 15.13 1.29 -10.71
CA ALA A 78 16.04 0.56 -9.83
C ALA A 78 15.42 0.28 -8.43
N ASP A 79 14.58 1.22 -7.95
CA ASP A 79 13.91 1.16 -6.64
C ASP A 79 12.47 0.58 -6.71
N HIS A 80 12.12 -0.10 -7.81
CA HIS A 80 10.74 -0.53 -8.10
C HIS A 80 10.07 -1.32 -6.96
N GLY A 81 10.81 -2.17 -6.26
CA GLY A 81 10.28 -2.96 -5.13
C GLY A 81 9.90 -2.09 -3.94
N GLU A 82 10.78 -1.18 -3.55
CA GLU A 82 10.56 -0.25 -2.45
C GLU A 82 9.45 0.76 -2.81
N ALA A 83 9.50 1.30 -4.01
CA ALA A 83 8.49 2.22 -4.53
C ALA A 83 7.09 1.59 -4.54
N ALA A 84 6.96 0.34 -5.03
CA ALA A 84 5.68 -0.37 -5.04
C ALA A 84 5.14 -0.60 -3.62
N TYR A 85 6.01 -0.92 -2.67
CA TYR A 85 5.63 -1.10 -1.26
C TYR A 85 5.07 0.20 -0.64
N TRP A 86 5.75 1.33 -0.82
CA TRP A 86 5.32 2.62 -0.26
C TRP A 86 4.09 3.20 -0.97
N LEU A 87 3.97 3.00 -2.29
CA LEU A 87 2.77 3.37 -3.03
C LEU A 87 1.56 2.56 -2.57
N ALA A 88 1.71 1.24 -2.41
CA ALA A 88 0.64 0.39 -1.90
C ALA A 88 0.17 0.86 -0.52
N ASP A 89 1.09 1.20 0.38
CA ASP A 89 0.78 1.72 1.72
C ASP A 89 -0.03 3.03 1.65
N THR A 90 0.38 3.95 0.77
CA THR A 90 -0.31 5.23 0.56
C THR A 90 -1.72 5.03 -0.03
N ILE A 91 -1.87 4.14 -0.99
CA ILE A 91 -3.14 3.82 -1.65
C ILE A 91 -4.09 3.18 -0.65
N GLU A 92 -3.62 2.20 0.14
CA GLU A 92 -4.45 1.56 1.18
C GLU A 92 -5.04 2.54 2.16
N GLN A 93 -4.27 3.56 2.58
CA GLN A 93 -4.78 4.60 3.49
C GLN A 93 -5.94 5.40 2.88
N LYS A 94 -5.92 5.63 1.58
CA LYS A 94 -7.02 6.30 0.87
C LYS A 94 -8.23 5.38 0.73
N LEU A 95 -7.99 4.12 0.31
CA LEU A 95 -9.05 3.11 0.18
C LEU A 95 -9.77 2.91 1.52
N TYR A 96 -9.04 2.82 2.62
CA TYR A 96 -9.59 2.68 3.96
C TYR A 96 -10.51 3.84 4.32
N ARG A 97 -10.08 5.08 4.04
CA ARG A 97 -10.90 6.27 4.30
C ARG A 97 -12.17 6.31 3.46
N HIS A 98 -12.08 5.95 2.18
CA HIS A 98 -13.25 5.88 1.30
C HIS A 98 -14.22 4.75 1.70
N ALA A 99 -13.70 3.64 2.20
CA ALA A 99 -14.49 2.47 2.58
C ALA A 99 -15.20 2.63 3.93
N ALA A 100 -14.76 3.53 4.80
CA ALA A 100 -15.29 3.69 6.15
C ALA A 100 -16.80 3.97 6.20
N GLY A 101 -17.36 4.66 5.18
CA GLY A 101 -18.80 4.89 5.03
C GLY A 101 -19.55 3.83 4.20
N ALA A 102 -18.87 2.84 3.65
CA ALA A 102 -19.38 1.87 2.67
C ALA A 102 -19.22 0.41 3.15
N ASN A 103 -19.45 0.16 4.43
CA ASN A 103 -19.29 -1.15 5.06
C ASN A 103 -17.93 -1.81 4.73
N ASN A 104 -16.87 -1.00 4.76
CA ASN A 104 -15.49 -1.38 4.44
C ASN A 104 -15.32 -2.05 3.05
N THR A 105 -16.20 -1.72 2.11
CA THR A 105 -16.18 -2.29 0.76
C THR A 105 -15.71 -1.26 -0.25
N VAL A 106 -14.74 -1.64 -1.08
CA VAL A 106 -14.23 -0.88 -2.22
C VAL A 106 -14.53 -1.62 -3.52
N THR A 107 -14.60 -0.90 -4.63
CA THR A 107 -14.77 -1.52 -5.95
C THR A 107 -13.40 -1.70 -6.63
N LYS A 108 -13.30 -2.61 -7.60
CA LYS A 108 -12.11 -2.72 -8.45
C LYS A 108 -11.79 -1.40 -9.15
N HIS A 109 -12.81 -0.68 -9.58
CA HIS A 109 -12.67 0.61 -10.24
C HIS A 109 -12.09 1.67 -9.30
N SER A 110 -12.58 1.76 -8.04
CA SER A 110 -12.00 2.69 -7.06
C SER A 110 -10.55 2.37 -6.74
N ILE A 111 -10.18 1.08 -6.63
CA ILE A 111 -8.78 0.67 -6.45
C ILE A 111 -7.93 1.13 -7.64
N MET A 112 -8.39 0.86 -8.87
CA MET A 112 -7.69 1.25 -10.09
C MET A 112 -7.48 2.77 -10.17
N ASN A 113 -8.50 3.55 -9.85
CA ASN A 113 -8.40 5.02 -9.85
C ASN A 113 -7.38 5.54 -8.84
N GLU A 114 -7.35 4.99 -7.62
CA GLU A 114 -6.35 5.38 -6.62
C GLU A 114 -4.93 5.02 -7.04
N VAL A 115 -4.74 3.88 -7.71
CA VAL A 115 -3.43 3.51 -8.27
C VAL A 115 -3.03 4.49 -9.38
N LEU A 116 -3.93 4.80 -10.32
CA LEU A 116 -3.66 5.75 -11.39
C LEU A 116 -3.32 7.14 -10.88
N GLU A 117 -4.07 7.65 -9.89
CA GLU A 117 -3.77 8.93 -9.25
C GLU A 117 -2.41 8.95 -8.53
N ALA A 118 -2.04 7.86 -7.87
CA ALA A 118 -0.75 7.74 -7.23
C ALA A 118 0.39 7.70 -8.25
N LEU A 119 0.26 6.86 -9.29
CA LEU A 119 1.27 6.72 -10.35
C LEU A 119 1.41 8.00 -11.19
N LYS A 120 0.31 8.71 -11.50
CA LYS A 120 0.36 9.98 -12.24
C LYS A 120 1.27 11.01 -11.57
N ARG A 121 1.31 11.01 -10.23
CA ARG A 121 2.15 11.93 -9.44
C ARG A 121 3.58 11.41 -9.22
N PHE A 122 3.76 10.11 -9.28
CA PHE A 122 5.01 9.46 -8.92
C PHE A 122 5.87 9.14 -10.14
N ASP A 123 5.27 8.55 -11.18
CA ASP A 123 5.99 8.06 -12.37
C ASP A 123 5.06 7.94 -13.57
N THR A 124 5.21 8.86 -14.52
CA THR A 124 4.38 8.93 -15.72
C THR A 124 4.51 7.68 -16.59
N ALA A 125 5.69 7.05 -16.68
CA ALA A 125 5.87 5.85 -17.49
C ALA A 125 5.12 4.66 -16.87
N ALA A 126 5.22 4.48 -15.55
CA ALA A 126 4.44 3.47 -14.83
C ALA A 126 2.93 3.75 -14.93
N TYR A 127 2.50 5.02 -14.85
CA TYR A 127 1.12 5.42 -15.06
C TYR A 127 0.58 4.97 -16.42
N VAL A 128 1.30 5.25 -17.51
CA VAL A 128 0.88 4.86 -18.87
C VAL A 128 0.84 3.33 -19.00
N LYS A 129 1.86 2.61 -18.50
CA LYS A 129 1.87 1.14 -18.49
C LYS A 129 0.68 0.57 -17.69
N TYR A 130 0.35 1.16 -16.55
CA TYR A 130 -0.79 0.70 -15.73
C TYR A 130 -2.11 0.96 -16.44
N LEU A 131 -2.30 2.13 -17.01
CA LEU A 131 -3.49 2.52 -17.75
C LEU A 131 -3.73 1.56 -18.93
N THR A 132 -2.72 1.28 -19.74
CA THR A 132 -2.83 0.37 -20.88
C THR A 132 -3.10 -1.08 -20.48
N ARG A 133 -2.53 -1.53 -19.34
CA ARG A 133 -2.66 -2.92 -18.90
C ARG A 133 -3.99 -3.23 -18.21
N TYR A 134 -4.53 -2.28 -17.45
CA TYR A 134 -5.67 -2.52 -16.56
C TYR A 134 -6.97 -1.80 -16.96
N SER A 135 -6.95 -0.91 -17.98
CA SER A 135 -8.15 -0.26 -18.49
C SER A 135 -8.69 -1.02 -19.71
N PRO A 136 -9.82 -1.71 -19.58
CA PRO A 136 -10.30 -2.63 -20.63
C PRO A 136 -10.76 -1.92 -21.92
N ASN A 137 -11.07 -0.62 -21.87
CA ASN A 137 -11.62 0.16 -22.99
C ASN A 137 -10.76 1.40 -23.32
N LEU A 138 -9.45 1.23 -23.31
CA LEU A 138 -8.53 2.33 -23.60
C LEU A 138 -8.45 2.55 -25.11
N ASP A 139 -9.07 3.62 -25.60
CA ASP A 139 -8.87 4.10 -26.98
C ASP A 139 -7.87 5.26 -27.02
N ALA A 140 -7.45 5.64 -28.22
CA ALA A 140 -6.47 6.71 -28.43
C ALA A 140 -6.98 8.10 -27.96
N ARG A 141 -8.30 8.33 -27.93
CA ARG A 141 -8.90 9.58 -27.46
C ARG A 141 -8.86 9.65 -25.95
N THR A 142 -9.22 8.56 -25.27
CA THR A 142 -9.16 8.42 -23.82
C THR A 142 -7.72 8.55 -23.32
N LEU A 143 -6.75 7.91 -24.00
CA LEU A 143 -5.34 8.03 -23.66
C LEU A 143 -4.85 9.50 -23.74
N LYS A 144 -5.18 10.21 -24.81
CA LYS A 144 -4.84 11.65 -24.95
C LYS A 144 -5.43 12.51 -23.83
N LYS A 145 -6.62 12.19 -23.32
CA LYS A 145 -7.26 12.90 -22.22
C LYS A 145 -6.56 12.66 -20.88
N HIS A 146 -6.04 11.47 -20.68
CA HIS A 146 -5.31 11.11 -19.46
C HIS A 146 -3.88 11.68 -19.40
N LEU A 147 -3.27 12.01 -20.55
CA LEU A 147 -1.93 12.57 -20.67
C LEU A 147 -1.88 14.11 -20.64
N LYS A 148 -3.01 14.77 -20.64
CA LYS A 148 -3.15 16.21 -20.37
C LYS A 148 -3.35 16.47 -18.87
#